data_9c2016a93f6698c28663b158a1fb923b
#
_entry.id   9c2016a93f6698c28663b158a1fb923b
#
_cell.length_a   1.000
_cell.length_b   1.000
_cell.length_c   1.000
_cell.angle_alpha   90.00
_cell.angle_beta   90.00
_cell.angle_gamma   90.00
#
_symmetry.space_group_name_H-M   'P 1'
#
loop_
_entity.id
_entity.type
_entity.pdbx_description
1 polymer ?
#
loop_
_entity_poly.entity_id
_entity_poly.type
_entity_poly.pdbx_seq_one_letter_code
_entity_poly.pdbx_strand_id
1 'polypeptide(L)'
;MKLLRFWVFGIMSVILLPGNMAAEWQWSVQLPGIISNETNDHPQAFLWIPSDCTQVKAVIIGNHNMTEETLFENSLFRERLSETGIALIWITPGWDQRWDITTGCQEAFEKMMEDFANVSGYSELKYAPIVPLGHSAMATYPWNFAAWNPDRTLAIISLHGDAPRTNLTGYGRDNMEWGKRTIDGIPGLMIEGEYEWWEDRVNPALAFRMMYPKSCVSFLCDTGRGHFDIADRTAGYIALFLKKALEYRMPVTYDLNKPVELKKLNPQNGWLAERWHPNQKKRAKAAPYKEYKGDSHDAFWYFDQEMAEMTEDRYRQERGKKPQYLGFVQKGQLLTYNPKSHVKVAARFLPEKDGLTFHLKAVYTDSLHTAISDKHSLTSPGITRICGPVQKVNDTTFIVRFYRMGMYNKRRTGDICLLAGNDGDKHYKSTVQELSFRIPYRNTEGKRQHILFPGLDDVKKGTETISLHATSDCGLPVYYYVKEGPAEIEGNKLIFTRIPPRSKFPLKVTVVAWQYGLAGEVQTAEPVERSFFIYQ
;
A
#
# COMPACT_ATOMS: atom_id res chain seq x y z
N MET A 1 -49.73 -45.45 -11.20
CA MET A 1 -48.38 -45.20 -11.73
C MET A 1 -48.13 -43.70 -11.66
N LYS A 2 -47.41 -43.21 -10.64
CA LYS A 2 -46.99 -41.81 -10.49
C LYS A 2 -45.49 -41.76 -10.75
N LEU A 3 -45.07 -41.03 -11.82
CA LEU A 3 -43.66 -40.79 -12.13
C LEU A 3 -43.10 -39.72 -11.17
N LEU A 4 -42.10 -40.11 -10.39
CA LEU A 4 -41.28 -39.22 -9.58
C LEU A 4 -40.21 -38.63 -10.49
N ARG A 5 -40.25 -37.31 -10.74
CA ARG A 5 -39.16 -36.57 -11.38
C ARG A 5 -38.14 -36.15 -10.31
N PHE A 6 -36.96 -36.74 -10.37
CA PHE A 6 -35.79 -36.28 -9.61
C PHE A 6 -35.17 -35.04 -10.30
N TRP A 7 -35.16 -33.91 -9.60
CA TRP A 7 -34.37 -32.76 -9.96
C TRP A 7 -32.96 -32.93 -9.35
N VAL A 8 -31.97 -33.10 -10.21
CA VAL A 8 -30.56 -33.04 -9.81
C VAL A 8 -30.17 -31.58 -9.76
N PHE A 9 -30.04 -31.01 -8.58
CA PHE A 9 -29.39 -29.73 -8.37
C PHE A 9 -27.88 -29.92 -8.48
N GLY A 10 -27.28 -29.53 -9.60
CA GLY A 10 -25.84 -29.40 -9.73
C GLY A 10 -25.36 -28.25 -8.84
N ILE A 11 -24.69 -28.58 -7.74
CA ILE A 11 -23.94 -27.60 -6.96
C ILE A 11 -22.73 -27.21 -7.79
N MET A 12 -22.81 -26.05 -8.44
CA MET A 12 -21.67 -25.40 -9.07
C MET A 12 -20.78 -24.85 -7.96
N SER A 13 -19.79 -25.64 -7.55
CA SER A 13 -18.75 -25.18 -6.64
C SER A 13 -17.98 -24.07 -7.35
N VAL A 14 -18.26 -22.83 -6.99
CA VAL A 14 -17.39 -21.69 -7.31
C VAL A 14 -16.11 -21.91 -6.52
N ILE A 15 -15.10 -22.42 -7.18
CA ILE A 15 -13.73 -22.42 -6.65
C ILE A 15 -13.31 -20.95 -6.65
N LEU A 16 -13.43 -20.30 -5.49
CA LEU A 16 -12.74 -19.02 -5.24
C LEU A 16 -11.25 -19.32 -5.29
N LEU A 17 -10.64 -19.06 -6.42
CA LEU A 17 -9.19 -19.06 -6.56
C LEU A 17 -8.64 -18.06 -5.54
N PRO A 18 -7.60 -18.43 -4.75
CA PRO A 18 -6.96 -17.48 -3.85
C PRO A 18 -6.48 -16.28 -4.67
N GLY A 19 -6.88 -15.09 -4.25
CA GLY A 19 -6.59 -13.85 -4.95
C GLY A 19 -5.13 -13.72 -5.32
N ASN A 20 -4.86 -13.39 -6.57
CA ASN A 20 -3.51 -13.15 -7.10
C ASN A 20 -2.84 -12.03 -6.31
N MET A 21 -1.63 -12.31 -5.84
CA MET A 21 -0.88 -11.44 -4.93
C MET A 21 -0.05 -10.36 -5.62
N ALA A 22 0.03 -10.35 -6.93
CA ALA A 22 0.79 -9.34 -7.67
C ALA A 22 -0.12 -8.71 -8.70
N ALA A 23 -0.71 -7.59 -8.36
CA ALA A 23 -1.46 -6.81 -9.33
C ALA A 23 -0.50 -6.27 -10.40
N GLU A 24 -0.99 -6.20 -11.64
CA GLU A 24 -0.20 -5.70 -12.77
C GLU A 24 0.25 -4.25 -12.57
N TRP A 25 1.41 -3.92 -13.12
CA TRP A 25 1.93 -2.57 -13.29
C TRP A 25 2.35 -2.45 -14.76
N GLN A 26 1.59 -1.69 -15.52
CA GLN A 26 1.68 -1.76 -16.99
C GLN A 26 2.97 -1.15 -17.55
N TRP A 27 3.53 -0.15 -16.89
CA TRP A 27 4.75 0.55 -17.34
C TRP A 27 5.74 0.74 -16.20
N SER A 28 7.00 0.85 -16.56
CA SER A 28 8.03 1.30 -15.64
C SER A 28 9.03 2.23 -16.32
N VAL A 29 9.62 3.12 -15.51
CA VAL A 29 10.70 4.02 -15.91
C VAL A 29 11.76 4.07 -14.83
N GLN A 30 13.03 4.25 -15.21
CA GLN A 30 14.11 4.51 -14.27
C GLN A 30 14.16 6.00 -13.90
N LEU A 31 14.68 6.31 -12.73
CA LEU A 31 14.90 7.67 -12.23
C LEU A 31 16.40 8.02 -12.31
N PRO A 32 16.91 8.40 -13.49
CA PRO A 32 18.36 8.50 -13.74
C PRO A 32 19.07 9.60 -12.97
N GLY A 33 18.32 10.58 -12.45
CA GLY A 33 18.87 11.66 -11.62
C GLY A 33 19.20 11.26 -10.18
N ILE A 34 18.86 10.02 -9.76
CA ILE A 34 18.97 9.56 -8.37
C ILE A 34 19.71 8.23 -8.32
N ILE A 35 20.61 8.07 -7.35
CA ILE A 35 21.27 6.81 -7.01
C ILE A 35 20.78 6.37 -5.63
N SER A 36 20.12 5.23 -5.56
CA SER A 36 19.70 4.64 -4.30
C SER A 36 20.88 4.06 -3.53
N ASN A 37 20.99 4.37 -2.25
CA ASN A 37 21.97 3.75 -1.37
C ASN A 37 21.58 2.31 -0.95
N GLU A 38 20.40 1.84 -1.31
CA GLU A 38 19.97 0.45 -1.07
C GLU A 38 20.48 -0.52 -2.14
N THR A 39 20.51 -0.08 -3.39
CA THR A 39 20.87 -0.92 -4.54
C THR A 39 22.16 -0.49 -5.23
N ASN A 40 22.66 0.72 -4.98
CA ASN A 40 23.71 1.41 -5.75
C ASN A 40 23.34 1.57 -7.24
N ASP A 41 22.06 1.64 -7.53
CA ASP A 41 21.49 1.79 -8.86
C ASP A 41 20.34 2.79 -8.82
N HIS A 42 19.80 3.15 -9.97
CA HIS A 42 18.68 4.07 -10.08
C HIS A 42 17.39 3.44 -9.57
N PRO A 43 16.57 4.18 -8.78
CA PRO A 43 15.23 3.73 -8.45
C PRO A 43 14.39 3.52 -9.72
N GLN A 44 13.47 2.59 -9.66
CA GLN A 44 12.49 2.32 -10.71
C GLN A 44 11.10 2.73 -10.23
N ALA A 45 10.39 3.47 -11.05
CA ALA A 45 9.00 3.82 -10.84
C ALA A 45 8.11 2.91 -11.69
N PHE A 46 6.98 2.48 -11.14
CA PHE A 46 5.99 1.63 -11.78
C PHE A 46 4.66 2.37 -11.84
N LEU A 47 4.02 2.36 -13.01
CA LEU A 47 2.75 3.03 -13.25
C LEU A 47 1.64 2.00 -13.47
N TRP A 48 0.53 2.20 -12.76
CA TRP A 48 -0.74 1.53 -13.00
C TRP A 48 -1.81 2.57 -13.39
N ILE A 49 -2.52 2.30 -14.48
CA ILE A 49 -3.69 3.06 -14.91
C ILE A 49 -4.89 2.12 -14.93
N PRO A 50 -6.07 2.52 -14.42
CA PRO A 50 -7.26 1.67 -14.45
C PRO A 50 -7.58 1.18 -15.87
N SER A 51 -7.97 -0.07 -16.00
CA SER A 51 -8.15 -0.74 -17.29
C SER A 51 -9.22 -0.10 -18.20
N ASP A 52 -10.16 0.64 -17.64
CA ASP A 52 -11.22 1.36 -18.37
C ASP A 52 -10.99 2.88 -18.43
N CYS A 53 -9.84 3.34 -17.93
CA CYS A 53 -9.54 4.75 -17.81
C CYS A 53 -9.29 5.37 -19.19
N THR A 54 -10.17 6.25 -19.61
CA THR A 54 -10.01 7.07 -20.84
C THR A 54 -9.26 8.37 -20.58
N GLN A 55 -9.16 8.79 -19.32
CA GLN A 55 -8.50 10.02 -18.90
C GLN A 55 -8.03 9.90 -17.45
N VAL A 56 -6.73 10.09 -17.22
CA VAL A 56 -6.17 10.15 -15.86
C VAL A 56 -6.47 11.53 -15.27
N LYS A 57 -7.26 11.55 -14.18
CA LYS A 57 -7.65 12.80 -13.49
C LYS A 57 -6.67 13.22 -12.43
N ALA A 58 -5.98 12.26 -11.80
CA ALA A 58 -4.96 12.49 -10.80
C ALA A 58 -4.05 11.27 -10.68
N VAL A 59 -2.89 11.43 -10.04
CA VAL A 59 -1.93 10.36 -9.81
C VAL A 59 -1.55 10.31 -8.34
N ILE A 60 -1.69 9.16 -7.70
CA ILE A 60 -1.12 8.93 -6.37
C ILE A 60 0.32 8.46 -6.54
N ILE A 61 1.25 9.07 -5.81
CA ILE A 61 2.67 8.70 -5.85
C ILE A 61 3.11 8.28 -4.46
N GLY A 62 3.56 7.03 -4.35
CA GLY A 62 4.11 6.45 -3.12
C GLY A 62 5.52 5.92 -3.31
N ASN A 63 6.33 6.08 -2.27
CA ASN A 63 7.67 5.54 -2.19
C ASN A 63 7.67 4.22 -1.44
N HIS A 64 8.51 3.28 -1.87
CA HIS A 64 8.66 2.00 -1.19
C HIS A 64 9.11 2.20 0.27
N ASN A 65 8.27 1.78 1.20
CA ASN A 65 8.60 1.61 2.60
C ASN A 65 8.01 0.29 3.13
N MET A 66 6.76 0.30 3.65
CA MET A 66 6.15 -0.90 4.23
C MET A 66 4.73 -1.15 3.65
N THR A 67 3.81 -0.18 3.78
CA THR A 67 2.39 -0.40 3.48
C THR A 67 1.93 0.21 2.17
N GLU A 68 2.70 1.07 1.53
CA GLU A 68 2.34 1.76 0.29
C GLU A 68 2.05 0.75 -0.83
N GLU A 69 2.92 -0.25 -0.99
CA GLU A 69 2.74 -1.29 -1.99
C GLU A 69 1.45 -2.09 -1.72
N THR A 70 1.24 -2.52 -0.48
CA THR A 70 0.07 -3.30 -0.08
C THR A 70 -1.24 -2.54 -0.30
N LEU A 71 -1.26 -1.24 -0.02
CA LEU A 71 -2.40 -0.38 -0.35
C LEU A 71 -2.61 -0.27 -1.86
N PHE A 72 -1.53 -0.05 -2.62
CA PHE A 72 -1.61 0.11 -4.08
C PHE A 72 -2.00 -1.18 -4.81
N GLU A 73 -1.74 -2.33 -4.22
CA GLU A 73 -2.16 -3.65 -4.72
C GLU A 73 -3.49 -4.15 -4.12
N ASN A 74 -4.07 -3.39 -3.19
CA ASN A 74 -5.38 -3.73 -2.62
C ASN A 74 -6.48 -3.62 -3.69
N SER A 75 -7.22 -4.71 -3.90
CA SER A 75 -8.22 -4.82 -4.97
C SER A 75 -9.37 -3.83 -4.80
N LEU A 76 -9.87 -3.65 -3.57
CA LEU A 76 -10.93 -2.68 -3.27
C LEU A 76 -10.44 -1.24 -3.54
N PHE A 77 -9.20 -0.94 -3.15
CA PHE A 77 -8.62 0.38 -3.41
C PHE A 77 -8.54 0.67 -4.91
N ARG A 78 -7.98 -0.27 -5.70
CA ARG A 78 -7.91 -0.14 -7.17
C ARG A 78 -9.27 -0.04 -7.83
N GLU A 79 -10.27 -0.80 -7.36
CA GLU A 79 -11.66 -0.70 -7.83
C GLU A 79 -12.18 0.73 -7.64
N ARG A 80 -12.05 1.29 -6.44
CA ARG A 80 -12.50 2.67 -6.14
C ARG A 80 -11.73 3.74 -6.92
N LEU A 81 -10.44 3.54 -7.14
CA LEU A 81 -9.66 4.44 -7.98
C LEU A 81 -10.08 4.35 -9.45
N SER A 82 -10.47 3.17 -9.93
CA SER A 82 -11.00 2.99 -11.29
C SER A 82 -12.27 3.79 -11.54
N GLU A 83 -13.18 3.86 -10.56
CA GLU A 83 -14.40 4.68 -10.62
C GLU A 83 -14.09 6.17 -10.77
N THR A 84 -12.94 6.62 -10.34
CA THR A 84 -12.55 8.05 -10.29
C THR A 84 -11.54 8.45 -11.35
N GLY A 85 -10.89 7.51 -12.03
CA GLY A 85 -9.82 7.77 -13.00
C GLY A 85 -8.51 8.22 -12.36
N ILE A 86 -8.20 7.74 -11.15
CA ILE A 86 -6.93 7.99 -10.46
C ILE A 86 -5.95 6.87 -10.78
N ALA A 87 -4.75 7.24 -11.23
CA ALA A 87 -3.64 6.32 -11.48
C ALA A 87 -2.72 6.21 -10.25
N LEU A 88 -1.87 5.16 -10.22
CA LEU A 88 -0.89 4.92 -9.16
C LEU A 88 0.52 4.91 -9.74
N ILE A 89 1.45 5.52 -9.01
CA ILE A 89 2.89 5.37 -9.21
C ILE A 89 3.53 4.88 -7.91
N TRP A 90 4.25 3.76 -7.99
CA TRP A 90 5.03 3.21 -6.89
C TRP A 90 6.51 3.18 -7.25
N ILE A 91 7.36 3.73 -6.37
CA ILE A 91 8.79 3.93 -6.60
C ILE A 91 9.59 3.02 -5.66
N THR A 92 10.46 2.17 -6.22
CA THR A 92 11.32 1.27 -5.44
C THR A 92 12.76 1.21 -5.99
N PRO A 93 13.79 1.29 -5.09
CA PRO A 93 13.71 1.77 -3.71
C PRO A 93 13.16 3.20 -3.64
N GLY A 94 12.69 3.62 -2.46
CA GLY A 94 12.22 5.00 -2.27
C GLY A 94 13.33 6.02 -2.54
N TRP A 95 13.00 7.11 -3.18
CA TRP A 95 14.00 8.08 -3.64
C TRP A 95 14.31 9.20 -2.66
N ASP A 96 13.28 9.77 -1.98
CA ASP A 96 13.47 10.82 -0.98
C ASP A 96 12.39 10.77 0.10
N GLN A 97 12.81 10.54 1.32
CA GLN A 97 11.89 10.41 2.48
C GLN A 97 11.29 11.74 2.94
N ARG A 98 11.95 12.85 2.62
CA ARG A 98 11.56 14.18 3.11
C ARG A 98 11.15 15.15 2.02
N TRP A 99 11.38 14.80 0.76
CA TRP A 99 11.24 15.71 -0.36
C TRP A 99 12.13 16.95 -0.18
N ASP A 100 13.43 16.71 -0.11
CA ASP A 100 14.41 17.78 0.02
C ASP A 100 14.74 18.36 -1.36
N ILE A 101 14.31 19.56 -1.60
CA ILE A 101 14.47 20.25 -2.89
C ILE A 101 15.92 20.52 -3.28
N THR A 102 16.88 20.27 -2.38
CA THR A 102 18.32 20.41 -2.68
C THR A 102 18.93 19.12 -3.24
N THR A 103 18.17 18.02 -3.30
CA THR A 103 18.65 16.69 -3.73
C THR A 103 18.36 16.36 -5.20
N GLY A 104 17.75 17.28 -5.97
CA GLY A 104 17.34 17.02 -7.36
C GLY A 104 16.03 16.22 -7.50
N CYS A 105 15.27 16.06 -6.40
CA CYS A 105 14.02 15.29 -6.42
C CYS A 105 12.95 15.93 -7.32
N GLN A 106 12.94 17.24 -7.47
CA GLN A 106 11.98 17.95 -8.33
C GLN A 106 12.21 17.64 -9.81
N GLU A 107 13.46 17.72 -10.27
CA GLU A 107 13.83 17.44 -11.65
C GLU A 107 13.57 15.97 -12.00
N ALA A 108 13.88 15.07 -11.07
CA ALA A 108 13.60 13.64 -11.21
C ALA A 108 12.10 13.36 -11.27
N PHE A 109 11.28 14.07 -10.48
CA PHE A 109 9.82 13.98 -10.52
C PHE A 109 9.26 14.44 -11.87
N GLU A 110 9.64 15.62 -12.35
CA GLU A 110 9.13 16.13 -13.63
C GLU A 110 9.54 15.21 -14.79
N LYS A 111 10.78 14.71 -14.78
CA LYS A 111 11.27 13.76 -15.78
C LYS A 111 10.49 12.45 -15.74
N MET A 112 10.22 11.92 -14.55
CA MET A 112 9.41 10.70 -14.38
C MET A 112 8.02 10.85 -14.97
N MET A 113 7.34 11.96 -14.69
CA MET A 113 5.99 12.22 -15.20
C MET A 113 5.98 12.38 -16.72
N GLU A 114 7.00 13.03 -17.28
CA GLU A 114 7.17 13.14 -18.74
C GLU A 114 7.43 11.78 -19.38
N ASP A 115 8.30 10.95 -18.78
CA ASP A 115 8.62 9.63 -19.30
C ASP A 115 7.40 8.72 -19.26
N PHE A 116 6.61 8.75 -18.18
CA PHE A 116 5.36 8.00 -18.13
C PHE A 116 4.34 8.49 -19.15
N ALA A 117 4.20 9.79 -19.37
CA ALA A 117 3.35 10.32 -20.44
C ALA A 117 3.76 9.78 -21.82
N ASN A 118 5.06 9.73 -22.09
CA ASN A 118 5.62 9.27 -23.35
C ASN A 118 5.46 7.76 -23.59
N VAL A 119 5.68 6.93 -22.56
CA VAL A 119 5.64 5.46 -22.72
C VAL A 119 4.21 4.91 -22.64
N SER A 120 3.32 5.54 -21.86
CA SER A 120 1.96 5.06 -21.69
C SER A 120 0.99 5.53 -22.78
N GLY A 121 1.24 6.71 -23.37
CA GLY A 121 0.32 7.38 -24.29
C GLY A 121 -0.71 8.28 -23.60
N TYR A 122 -0.67 8.38 -22.27
CA TYR A 122 -1.50 9.29 -21.47
C TYR A 122 -0.74 10.60 -21.26
N SER A 123 -0.76 11.46 -22.28
CA SER A 123 -0.01 12.74 -22.29
C SER A 123 -0.33 13.66 -21.12
N GLU A 124 -1.55 13.58 -20.59
CA GLU A 124 -1.99 14.34 -19.41
C GLU A 124 -1.19 14.04 -18.14
N LEU A 125 -0.52 12.91 -18.04
CA LEU A 125 0.35 12.59 -16.88
C LEU A 125 1.39 13.68 -16.62
N LYS A 126 1.86 14.33 -17.68
CA LYS A 126 2.79 15.46 -17.57
C LYS A 126 2.23 16.60 -16.71
N TYR A 127 0.92 16.78 -16.67
CA TYR A 127 0.23 17.89 -16.01
C TYR A 127 -0.76 17.45 -14.94
N ALA A 128 -0.98 16.15 -14.80
CA ALA A 128 -1.99 15.60 -13.89
C ALA A 128 -1.77 16.08 -12.44
N PRO A 129 -2.83 16.41 -11.72
CA PRO A 129 -2.79 16.64 -10.28
C PRO A 129 -2.20 15.44 -9.53
N ILE A 130 -1.45 15.73 -8.48
CA ILE A 130 -0.72 14.72 -7.69
C ILE A 130 -1.32 14.57 -6.30
N VAL A 131 -1.35 13.33 -5.84
CA VAL A 131 -1.58 12.97 -4.43
C VAL A 131 -0.31 12.31 -3.90
N PRO A 132 0.58 13.04 -3.23
CA PRO A 132 1.70 12.42 -2.55
C PRO A 132 1.18 11.59 -1.38
N LEU A 133 1.65 10.35 -1.27
CA LEU A 133 1.27 9.39 -0.24
C LEU A 133 2.51 8.76 0.36
N GLY A 134 2.59 8.70 1.68
CA GLY A 134 3.69 8.04 2.38
C GLY A 134 3.27 7.46 3.72
N HIS A 135 3.93 6.36 4.07
CA HIS A 135 3.75 5.64 5.33
C HIS A 135 5.00 5.76 6.20
N SER A 136 4.81 6.00 7.51
CA SER A 136 5.88 5.95 8.51
C SER A 136 7.08 6.82 8.13
N ALA A 137 8.21 6.22 7.80
CA ALA A 137 9.42 6.92 7.38
C ALA A 137 9.24 7.81 6.13
N MET A 138 8.27 7.49 5.29
CA MET A 138 7.93 8.26 4.09
C MET A 138 6.78 9.25 4.31
N ALA A 139 6.18 9.32 5.49
CA ALA A 139 5.00 10.15 5.74
C ALA A 139 5.29 11.66 5.85
N THR A 140 6.54 12.06 5.96
CA THR A 140 6.96 13.48 5.91
C THR A 140 6.99 14.02 4.47
N TYR A 141 7.35 13.17 3.51
CA TYR A 141 7.39 13.52 2.09
C TYR A 141 6.09 14.16 1.56
N PRO A 142 4.88 13.65 1.84
CA PRO A 142 3.66 14.21 1.28
C PRO A 142 3.41 15.67 1.64
N TRP A 143 3.69 16.05 2.86
CA TRP A 143 3.54 17.43 3.33
C TRP A 143 4.51 18.40 2.65
N ASN A 144 5.77 17.99 2.52
CA ASN A 144 6.82 18.80 1.90
C ASN A 144 6.63 18.91 0.38
N PHE A 145 6.20 17.83 -0.29
CA PHE A 145 5.81 17.87 -1.69
C PHE A 145 4.70 18.90 -1.94
N ALA A 146 3.65 18.87 -1.11
CA ALA A 146 2.53 19.79 -1.24
C ALA A 146 2.94 21.26 -1.00
N ALA A 147 3.83 21.51 -0.05
CA ALA A 147 4.38 22.84 0.19
C ALA A 147 5.25 23.32 -0.98
N TRP A 148 5.96 22.41 -1.65
CA TRP A 148 6.77 22.73 -2.83
C TRP A 148 5.90 22.98 -4.06
N ASN A 149 4.89 22.14 -4.33
CA ASN A 149 4.06 22.23 -5.52
C ASN A 149 2.55 22.29 -5.18
N PRO A 150 2.10 23.36 -4.49
CA PRO A 150 0.74 23.47 -3.99
C PRO A 150 -0.31 23.50 -5.11
N ASP A 151 0.04 24.08 -6.26
CA ASP A 151 -0.90 24.27 -7.37
C ASP A 151 -1.15 22.95 -8.13
N ARG A 152 -0.24 21.97 -8.04
CA ARG A 152 -0.39 20.64 -8.63
C ARG A 152 -0.83 19.56 -7.62
N THR A 153 -0.87 19.87 -6.33
CA THR A 153 -1.26 18.91 -5.29
C THR A 153 -2.78 18.88 -5.12
N LEU A 154 -3.40 17.75 -5.48
CA LEU A 154 -4.84 17.53 -5.30
C LEU A 154 -5.21 17.31 -3.83
N ALA A 155 -4.49 16.43 -3.16
CA ALA A 155 -4.65 16.08 -1.76
C ALA A 155 -3.34 15.52 -1.20
N ILE A 156 -3.24 15.37 0.12
CA ILE A 156 -2.06 14.87 0.84
C ILE A 156 -2.50 13.67 1.67
N ILE A 157 -1.75 12.55 1.61
CA ILE A 157 -2.02 11.35 2.42
C ILE A 157 -0.79 11.00 3.25
N SER A 158 -0.90 11.11 4.58
CA SER A 158 0.12 10.72 5.55
C SER A 158 -0.40 9.55 6.39
N LEU A 159 0.22 8.38 6.23
CA LEU A 159 -0.17 7.15 6.91
C LEU A 159 0.82 6.82 8.02
N HIS A 160 0.33 6.71 9.26
CA HIS A 160 1.11 6.30 10.42
C HIS A 160 2.42 7.09 10.59
N GLY A 161 2.35 8.40 10.38
CA GLY A 161 3.51 9.27 10.31
C GLY A 161 3.31 10.63 10.95
N ASP A 162 4.26 11.51 10.68
CA ASP A 162 4.35 12.79 11.36
C ASP A 162 3.32 13.81 10.83
N ALA A 163 2.94 14.73 11.70
CA ALA A 163 2.13 15.89 11.36
C ALA A 163 2.91 16.85 10.42
N PRO A 164 2.24 17.75 9.69
CA PRO A 164 2.94 18.75 8.91
C PRO A 164 3.79 19.66 9.81
N ARG A 165 4.98 20.01 9.36
CA ARG A 165 5.93 20.91 10.06
C ARG A 165 6.25 20.48 11.50
N THR A 166 6.68 19.25 11.67
CA THR A 166 7.03 18.66 12.97
C THR A 166 8.09 19.42 13.75
N ASN A 167 9.00 20.15 13.07
CA ASN A 167 9.96 21.06 13.71
C ASN A 167 9.32 22.17 14.57
N LEU A 168 8.05 22.54 14.30
CA LEU A 168 7.31 23.50 15.12
C LEU A 168 6.65 22.86 16.34
N THR A 169 6.47 21.56 16.34
CA THR A 169 5.69 20.82 17.33
C THR A 169 6.54 19.94 18.23
N GLY A 170 7.84 19.82 17.92
CA GLY A 170 8.83 19.13 18.75
C GLY A 170 8.80 17.60 18.66
N TYR A 171 7.99 17.02 17.76
CA TYR A 171 7.93 15.58 17.55
C TYR A 171 7.95 15.23 16.06
N GLY A 172 8.79 14.27 15.69
CA GLY A 172 8.92 13.74 14.35
C GLY A 172 10.24 14.09 13.67
N ARG A 173 10.32 13.78 12.38
CA ARG A 173 11.49 14.10 11.56
C ARG A 173 11.55 15.59 11.24
N ASP A 174 12.77 16.12 11.14
CA ASP A 174 12.98 17.48 10.70
C ASP A 174 12.39 17.66 9.29
N ASN A 175 11.50 18.64 9.16
CA ASN A 175 11.00 19.06 7.86
C ASN A 175 12.04 19.94 7.17
N MET A 176 12.01 19.95 5.85
CA MET A 176 12.70 20.99 5.11
C MET A 176 12.11 22.37 5.43
N GLU A 177 12.90 23.42 5.26
CA GLU A 177 12.41 24.77 5.46
C GLU A 177 11.40 25.15 4.35
N TRP A 178 10.17 25.43 4.76
CA TRP A 178 9.11 25.84 3.82
C TRP A 178 9.22 27.31 3.39
N GLY A 179 9.89 28.15 4.18
CA GLY A 179 9.92 29.59 3.94
C GLY A 179 8.50 30.18 3.92
N LYS A 180 8.15 30.82 2.81
CA LYS A 180 6.79 31.38 2.58
C LYS A 180 5.79 30.37 2.02
N ARG A 181 6.19 29.13 1.79
CA ARG A 181 5.33 28.09 1.23
C ARG A 181 4.29 27.66 2.26
N THR A 182 3.09 27.36 1.79
CA THR A 182 1.96 26.88 2.62
C THR A 182 1.23 25.76 1.91
N ILE A 183 0.46 25.00 2.69
CA ILE A 183 -0.51 24.01 2.18
C ILE A 183 -1.95 24.53 2.38
N ASP A 184 -2.15 25.83 2.45
CA ASP A 184 -3.44 26.47 2.63
C ASP A 184 -4.44 26.05 1.55
N GLY A 185 -5.61 25.56 1.97
CA GLY A 185 -6.67 25.12 1.07
C GLY A 185 -6.39 23.80 0.34
N ILE A 186 -5.32 23.07 0.70
CA ILE A 186 -5.06 21.71 0.22
C ILE A 186 -5.55 20.73 1.29
N PRO A 187 -6.47 19.78 0.97
CA PRO A 187 -6.92 18.79 1.93
C PRO A 187 -5.82 17.77 2.21
N GLY A 188 -5.52 17.57 3.49
CA GLY A 188 -4.57 16.57 3.95
C GLY A 188 -5.26 15.57 4.88
N LEU A 189 -5.05 14.28 4.65
CA LEU A 189 -5.52 13.20 5.51
C LEU A 189 -4.34 12.59 6.24
N MET A 190 -4.43 12.56 7.55
CA MET A 190 -3.54 11.86 8.45
C MET A 190 -4.26 10.66 9.06
N ILE A 191 -3.66 9.48 9.02
CA ILE A 191 -4.21 8.25 9.60
C ILE A 191 -3.20 7.67 10.58
N GLU A 192 -3.65 7.37 11.80
CA GLU A 192 -2.83 6.74 12.83
C GLU A 192 -3.57 5.54 13.44
N GLY A 193 -2.85 4.46 13.78
CA GLY A 193 -3.42 3.33 14.50
C GLY A 193 -3.59 3.64 16.00
N GLU A 194 -4.66 3.12 16.63
CA GLU A 194 -4.92 3.34 18.06
C GLU A 194 -3.79 2.76 18.94
N TYR A 195 -3.12 1.67 18.50
CA TYR A 195 -2.10 0.96 19.29
C TYR A 195 -0.66 1.42 19.01
N GLU A 196 -0.50 2.57 18.34
CA GLU A 196 0.78 3.23 18.18
C GLU A 196 0.82 4.57 18.93
N TRP A 197 1.87 5.37 18.70
CA TRP A 197 2.04 6.67 19.40
C TRP A 197 1.16 7.78 18.81
N TRP A 198 -0.09 7.51 18.57
CA TRP A 198 -0.99 8.42 17.89
C TRP A 198 -1.18 9.77 18.64
N GLU A 199 -1.15 9.79 19.97
CA GLU A 199 -1.24 11.04 20.75
C GLU A 199 -0.09 11.99 20.46
N ASP A 200 1.13 11.47 20.34
CA ASP A 200 2.33 12.26 20.06
C ASP A 200 2.34 12.87 18.64
N ARG A 201 1.50 12.36 17.74
CA ARG A 201 1.35 12.84 16.38
C ARG A 201 0.07 13.65 16.18
N VAL A 202 -0.99 13.32 16.89
CA VAL A 202 -2.28 14.03 16.84
C VAL A 202 -2.16 15.44 17.40
N ASN A 203 -1.52 15.60 18.56
CA ASN A 203 -1.36 16.92 19.18
C ASN A 203 -0.58 17.90 18.30
N PRO A 204 0.54 17.53 17.64
CA PRO A 204 1.17 18.36 16.62
C PRO A 204 0.27 18.73 15.45
N ALA A 205 -0.58 17.83 14.98
CA ALA A 205 -1.52 18.12 13.89
C ALA A 205 -2.60 19.13 14.30
N LEU A 206 -3.11 19.02 15.54
CA LEU A 206 -4.02 20.02 16.11
C LEU A 206 -3.34 21.38 16.26
N ALA A 207 -2.10 21.41 16.77
CA ALA A 207 -1.32 22.63 16.90
C ALA A 207 -1.09 23.27 15.53
N PHE A 208 -0.76 22.48 14.49
CA PHE A 208 -0.61 22.98 13.13
C PHE A 208 -1.90 23.65 12.62
N ARG A 209 -3.07 23.04 12.84
CA ARG A 209 -4.37 23.63 12.45
C ARG A 209 -4.64 24.97 13.15
N MET A 210 -4.24 25.12 14.40
CA MET A 210 -4.38 26.38 15.14
C MET A 210 -3.44 27.47 14.60
N MET A 211 -2.21 27.10 14.30
CA MET A 211 -1.19 28.03 13.77
C MET A 211 -1.48 28.44 12.32
N TYR A 212 -2.10 27.56 11.55
CA TYR A 212 -2.42 27.73 10.12
C TYR A 212 -3.94 27.55 9.89
N PRO A 213 -4.77 28.54 10.22
CA PRO A 213 -6.23 28.39 10.22
C PRO A 213 -6.84 28.22 8.82
N LYS A 214 -6.07 28.37 7.76
CA LYS A 214 -6.47 28.04 6.39
C LYS A 214 -6.15 26.59 5.98
N SER A 215 -5.56 25.80 6.87
CA SER A 215 -5.28 24.40 6.62
C SER A 215 -6.52 23.52 6.68
N CYS A 216 -6.60 22.52 5.79
CA CYS A 216 -7.70 21.55 5.70
C CYS A 216 -7.20 20.16 6.12
N VAL A 217 -6.80 19.98 7.38
CA VAL A 217 -6.27 18.72 7.89
C VAL A 217 -7.37 17.86 8.49
N SER A 218 -7.60 16.69 7.89
CA SER A 218 -8.45 15.61 8.37
C SER A 218 -7.62 14.57 9.11
N PHE A 219 -8.24 13.88 10.06
CA PHE A 219 -7.59 12.84 10.84
C PHE A 219 -8.50 11.64 11.02
N LEU A 220 -7.94 10.45 10.91
CA LEU A 220 -8.59 9.20 11.28
C LEU A 220 -7.69 8.45 12.28
N CYS A 221 -8.19 8.22 13.48
CA CYS A 221 -7.67 7.14 14.31
C CYS A 221 -8.23 5.82 13.80
N ASP A 222 -7.39 4.93 13.30
CA ASP A 222 -7.82 3.58 12.92
C ASP A 222 -7.89 2.73 14.19
N THR A 223 -9.09 2.71 14.79
CA THR A 223 -9.33 2.11 16.10
C THR A 223 -9.12 0.60 16.09
N GLY A 224 -8.41 0.09 17.09
CA GLY A 224 -8.05 -1.32 17.19
C GLY A 224 -6.96 -1.76 16.21
N ARG A 225 -6.25 -0.83 15.56
CA ARG A 225 -5.19 -1.08 14.57
C ARG A 225 -3.85 -0.52 15.02
N GLY A 226 -2.79 -1.00 14.39
CA GLY A 226 -1.41 -0.65 14.69
C GLY A 226 -0.70 0.07 13.53
N HIS A 227 0.61 0.20 13.67
CA HIS A 227 1.45 0.99 12.77
C HIS A 227 1.55 0.46 11.34
N PHE A 228 1.44 -0.85 11.14
CA PHE A 228 1.72 -1.51 9.85
C PHE A 228 0.46 -2.09 9.20
N ASP A 229 -0.67 -1.46 9.37
CA ASP A 229 -1.94 -2.02 8.92
C ASP A 229 -2.67 -1.10 7.95
N ILE A 230 -3.09 -1.70 6.82
CA ILE A 230 -4.03 -1.10 5.88
C ILE A 230 -5.15 -2.12 5.60
N ALA A 231 -6.19 -2.08 6.41
CA ALA A 231 -7.38 -2.90 6.17
C ALA A 231 -8.24 -2.34 5.02
N ASP A 232 -9.08 -3.17 4.41
CA ASP A 232 -10.01 -2.77 3.34
C ASP A 232 -10.87 -1.56 3.74
N ARG A 233 -11.33 -1.52 4.99
CA ARG A 233 -12.08 -0.39 5.52
C ARG A 233 -11.28 0.92 5.50
N THR A 234 -9.96 0.86 5.71
CA THR A 234 -9.06 2.02 5.68
C THR A 234 -8.76 2.42 4.24
N ALA A 235 -8.52 1.43 3.36
CA ALA A 235 -8.41 1.64 1.92
C ALA A 235 -9.66 2.33 1.34
N GLY A 236 -10.86 1.87 1.72
CA GLY A 236 -12.13 2.49 1.34
C GLY A 236 -12.29 3.92 1.85
N TYR A 237 -11.85 4.21 3.08
CA TYR A 237 -11.87 5.57 3.64
C TYR A 237 -10.93 6.52 2.89
N ILE A 238 -9.72 6.07 2.56
CA ILE A 238 -8.77 6.85 1.74
C ILE A 238 -9.37 7.11 0.35
N ALA A 239 -9.96 6.10 -0.27
CA ALA A 239 -10.60 6.25 -1.59
C ALA A 239 -11.75 7.27 -1.58
N LEU A 240 -12.59 7.27 -0.52
CA LEU A 240 -13.62 8.29 -0.35
C LEU A 240 -13.01 9.70 -0.20
N PHE A 241 -11.97 9.85 0.62
CA PHE A 241 -11.27 11.13 0.78
C PHE A 241 -10.75 11.66 -0.57
N LEU A 242 -10.18 10.80 -1.39
CA LEU A 242 -9.68 11.14 -2.73
C LEU A 242 -10.80 11.51 -3.69
N LYS A 243 -11.93 10.78 -3.64
CA LYS A 243 -13.13 11.13 -4.42
C LYS A 243 -13.63 12.54 -4.06
N LYS A 244 -13.73 12.85 -2.75
CA LYS A 244 -14.09 14.19 -2.28
C LYS A 244 -13.07 15.24 -2.73
N ALA A 245 -11.78 14.96 -2.68
CA ALA A 245 -10.77 15.90 -3.19
C ALA A 245 -10.97 16.21 -4.68
N LEU A 246 -11.28 15.22 -5.52
CA LEU A 246 -11.65 15.45 -6.92
C LEU A 246 -12.91 16.31 -7.04
N GLU A 247 -14.00 15.97 -6.34
CA GLU A 247 -15.28 16.66 -6.39
C GLU A 247 -15.17 18.15 -6.00
N TYR A 248 -14.40 18.45 -4.96
CA TYR A 248 -14.31 19.80 -4.42
C TYR A 248 -13.23 20.67 -5.07
N ARG A 249 -12.18 20.07 -5.64
CA ARG A 249 -11.03 20.83 -6.15
C ARG A 249 -10.88 20.84 -7.68
N MET A 250 -11.34 19.79 -8.37
CA MET A 250 -11.25 19.77 -9.84
C MET A 250 -12.22 20.78 -10.47
N PRO A 251 -11.81 21.50 -11.52
CA PRO A 251 -12.75 22.25 -12.35
C PRO A 251 -13.62 21.27 -13.16
N VAL A 252 -14.81 21.70 -13.56
CA VAL A 252 -15.75 20.88 -14.37
C VAL A 252 -15.16 20.56 -15.74
N THR A 253 -14.43 21.50 -16.31
CA THR A 253 -13.75 21.37 -17.62
C THR A 253 -12.32 21.87 -17.50
N TYR A 254 -11.39 21.19 -18.13
CA TYR A 254 -9.97 21.56 -18.18
C TYR A 254 -9.28 20.96 -19.41
N ASP A 255 -8.20 21.58 -19.84
CA ASP A 255 -7.36 21.11 -20.94
C ASP A 255 -6.36 20.07 -20.44
N LEU A 256 -6.36 18.88 -21.03
CA LEU A 256 -5.45 17.79 -20.66
C LEU A 256 -3.98 18.09 -20.94
N ASN A 257 -3.70 19.04 -21.81
CA ASN A 257 -2.35 19.40 -22.20
C ASN A 257 -1.78 20.59 -21.41
N LYS A 258 -2.44 20.96 -20.31
CA LYS A 258 -2.03 22.08 -19.44
C LYS A 258 -2.19 21.70 -17.97
N PRO A 259 -1.45 22.36 -17.07
CA PRO A 259 -1.68 22.24 -15.64
C PRO A 259 -3.14 22.55 -15.28
N VAL A 260 -3.72 21.72 -14.41
CA VAL A 260 -5.11 21.90 -13.94
C VAL A 260 -5.14 22.95 -12.84
N GLU A 261 -5.99 23.97 -12.98
CA GLU A 261 -6.21 24.96 -11.93
C GLU A 261 -7.09 24.41 -10.82
N LEU A 262 -6.45 23.85 -9.78
CA LEU A 262 -7.14 23.28 -8.63
C LEU A 262 -7.72 24.37 -7.73
N LYS A 263 -8.99 24.22 -7.36
CA LYS A 263 -9.66 25.14 -6.42
C LYS A 263 -9.04 25.02 -5.03
N LYS A 264 -8.70 26.15 -4.40
CA LYS A 264 -8.31 26.19 -2.99
C LYS A 264 -9.55 26.12 -2.10
N LEU A 265 -9.53 25.23 -1.12
CA LEU A 265 -10.64 25.08 -0.18
C LEU A 265 -10.60 26.16 0.89
N ASN A 266 -11.78 26.60 1.30
CA ASN A 266 -11.93 27.39 2.52
C ASN A 266 -12.39 26.45 3.64
N PRO A 267 -11.60 26.22 4.70
CA PRO A 267 -11.96 25.29 5.76
C PRO A 267 -13.27 25.65 6.47
N GLN A 268 -13.70 26.92 6.45
CA GLN A 268 -14.96 27.34 7.04
C GLN A 268 -16.21 26.81 6.28
N ASN A 269 -16.05 26.31 5.07
CA ASN A 269 -17.11 25.68 4.29
C ASN A 269 -17.21 24.17 4.52
N GLY A 270 -16.28 23.59 5.28
CA GLY A 270 -16.28 22.17 5.63
C GLY A 270 -16.96 21.89 6.97
N TRP A 271 -16.65 20.74 7.52
CA TRP A 271 -17.17 20.21 8.76
C TRP A 271 -16.06 20.01 9.78
N LEU A 272 -16.43 20.02 11.07
CA LEU A 272 -15.56 19.59 12.17
C LEU A 272 -16.15 18.36 12.84
N ALA A 273 -15.26 17.43 13.22
CA ALA A 273 -15.59 16.31 14.08
C ALA A 273 -14.53 16.16 15.17
N GLU A 274 -14.97 15.77 16.37
CA GLU A 274 -14.10 15.52 17.51
C GLU A 274 -13.11 14.40 17.18
N ARG A 275 -11.83 14.55 17.60
CA ARG A 275 -10.86 13.48 17.50
C ARG A 275 -11.22 12.26 18.32
N TRP A 276 -10.59 11.12 18.07
CA TRP A 276 -10.72 9.94 18.90
C TRP A 276 -10.23 10.19 20.33
N HIS A 277 -11.03 9.76 21.30
CA HIS A 277 -10.68 9.71 22.71
C HIS A 277 -10.94 8.30 23.23
N PRO A 278 -9.88 7.49 23.50
CA PRO A 278 -10.06 6.15 24.06
C PRO A 278 -10.85 6.18 25.37
N ASN A 279 -11.81 5.26 25.51
CA ASN A 279 -12.60 5.07 26.73
C ASN A 279 -13.42 6.28 27.22
N GLN A 280 -13.56 7.31 26.40
CA GLN A 280 -14.38 8.48 26.71
C GLN A 280 -15.65 8.50 25.88
N LYS A 281 -16.73 9.07 26.45
CA LYS A 281 -17.94 9.36 25.70
C LYS A 281 -17.66 10.49 24.70
N LYS A 282 -18.32 10.41 23.55
CA LYS A 282 -18.34 11.50 22.59
C LYS A 282 -18.91 12.77 23.24
N ARG A 283 -18.22 13.89 23.10
CA ARG A 283 -18.58 15.18 23.72
C ARG A 283 -19.38 16.07 22.78
N ALA A 284 -19.09 16.04 21.48
CA ALA A 284 -19.79 16.83 20.48
C ALA A 284 -20.05 16.02 19.21
N LYS A 285 -21.14 16.33 18.51
CA LYS A 285 -21.45 15.77 17.18
C LYS A 285 -20.68 16.54 16.11
N ALA A 286 -20.35 15.85 15.02
CA ALA A 286 -19.87 16.51 13.81
C ALA A 286 -20.90 17.53 13.33
N ALA A 287 -20.42 18.68 12.88
CA ALA A 287 -21.26 19.77 12.39
C ALA A 287 -20.50 20.64 11.37
N PRO A 288 -21.20 21.44 10.56
CA PRO A 288 -20.57 22.48 9.77
C PRO A 288 -19.63 23.34 10.62
N TYR A 289 -18.48 23.72 10.05
CA TYR A 289 -17.39 24.39 10.78
C TYR A 289 -17.89 25.53 11.70
N LYS A 290 -18.78 26.38 11.20
CA LYS A 290 -19.32 27.54 11.93
C LYS A 290 -20.36 27.19 13.01
N GLU A 291 -20.94 25.99 12.93
CA GLU A 291 -22.02 25.52 13.82
C GLU A 291 -21.53 24.51 14.86
N TYR A 292 -20.26 24.10 14.76
CA TYR A 292 -19.67 23.11 15.65
C TYR A 292 -19.69 23.59 17.10
N LYS A 293 -20.28 22.79 17.99
CA LYS A 293 -20.47 23.12 19.42
C LYS A 293 -19.40 22.52 20.34
N GLY A 294 -18.51 21.67 19.80
CA GLY A 294 -17.39 21.13 20.54
C GLY A 294 -16.20 22.07 20.57
N ASP A 295 -15.10 21.61 21.16
CA ASP A 295 -13.83 22.33 21.13
C ASP A 295 -13.19 22.21 19.74
N SER A 296 -13.09 23.30 19.01
CA SER A 296 -12.49 23.34 17.69
C SER A 296 -10.97 23.06 17.70
N HIS A 297 -10.31 23.20 18.88
CA HIS A 297 -8.90 22.88 19.07
C HIS A 297 -8.66 21.37 19.29
N ASP A 298 -9.72 20.62 19.55
CA ASP A 298 -9.71 19.18 19.75
C ASP A 298 -10.54 18.44 18.67
N ALA A 299 -10.66 19.06 17.49
CA ALA A 299 -11.41 18.57 16.36
C ALA A 299 -10.62 18.70 15.06
N PHE A 300 -10.91 17.84 14.10
CA PHE A 300 -10.33 17.88 12.76
C PHE A 300 -11.34 18.31 11.71
N TRP A 301 -10.82 18.77 10.58
CA TRP A 301 -11.58 19.24 9.45
C TRP A 301 -11.94 18.10 8.50
N TYR A 302 -13.11 18.19 7.87
CA TYR A 302 -13.59 17.27 6.85
C TYR A 302 -14.32 18.03 5.74
N PHE A 303 -14.37 17.48 4.54
CA PHE A 303 -14.99 18.12 3.39
C PHE A 303 -16.47 18.45 3.61
N ASP A 304 -17.21 17.49 4.15
CA ASP A 304 -18.67 17.53 4.28
C ASP A 304 -19.17 16.61 5.39
N GLN A 305 -20.49 16.53 5.49
CA GLN A 305 -21.18 15.69 6.46
C GLN A 305 -20.82 14.21 6.32
N GLU A 306 -20.82 13.69 5.07
CA GLU A 306 -20.57 12.28 4.81
C GLU A 306 -19.22 11.84 5.37
N MET A 307 -18.16 12.61 5.09
CA MET A 307 -16.82 12.29 5.55
C MET A 307 -16.67 12.42 7.08
N ALA A 308 -17.27 13.46 7.67
CA ALA A 308 -17.24 13.68 9.11
C ALA A 308 -18.00 12.59 9.87
N GLU A 309 -19.20 12.22 9.40
CA GLU A 309 -20.03 11.18 10.02
C GLU A 309 -19.42 9.79 9.84
N MET A 310 -18.80 9.50 8.69
CA MET A 310 -18.08 8.23 8.49
C MET A 310 -16.95 8.09 9.50
N THR A 311 -16.21 9.16 9.81
CA THR A 311 -15.17 9.16 10.85
C THR A 311 -15.76 8.86 12.23
N GLU A 312 -16.87 9.54 12.59
CA GLU A 312 -17.55 9.29 13.86
C GLU A 312 -18.10 7.87 13.98
N ASP A 313 -18.60 7.31 12.89
CA ASP A 313 -19.13 5.95 12.85
C ASP A 313 -18.03 4.90 13.06
N ARG A 314 -16.84 5.15 12.51
CA ARG A 314 -15.65 4.32 12.79
C ARG A 314 -15.35 4.30 14.29
N TYR A 315 -15.36 5.45 14.93
CA TYR A 315 -15.14 5.57 16.37
C TYR A 315 -16.25 4.92 17.19
N ARG A 316 -17.50 5.09 16.78
CA ARG A 316 -18.67 4.51 17.45
C ARG A 316 -18.64 2.99 17.44
N GLN A 317 -18.21 2.37 16.35
CA GLN A 317 -18.14 0.90 16.21
C GLN A 317 -17.20 0.25 17.22
N GLU A 318 -16.15 0.95 17.65
CA GLU A 318 -15.14 0.40 18.57
C GLU A 318 -15.28 0.90 20.02
N ARG A 319 -16.06 1.96 20.23
CA ARG A 319 -16.19 2.59 21.55
C ARG A 319 -16.90 1.67 22.55
N GLY A 320 -16.27 1.49 23.73
CA GLY A 320 -16.81 0.69 24.83
C GLY A 320 -16.63 -0.82 24.70
N LYS A 321 -16.05 -1.31 23.62
CA LYS A 321 -15.68 -2.72 23.48
C LYS A 321 -14.44 -3.08 24.30
N LYS A 322 -14.34 -4.35 24.68
CA LYS A 322 -13.18 -4.89 25.40
C LYS A 322 -11.98 -5.04 24.47
N PRO A 323 -10.75 -4.74 24.93
CA PRO A 323 -9.55 -5.06 24.17
C PRO A 323 -9.36 -6.59 24.07
N GLN A 324 -8.72 -7.03 23.01
CA GLN A 324 -8.21 -8.38 22.81
C GLN A 324 -6.84 -8.29 22.14
N TYR A 325 -6.02 -9.32 22.29
CA TYR A 325 -4.62 -9.29 21.89
C TYR A 325 -4.29 -10.51 21.05
N LEU A 326 -3.35 -10.35 20.12
CA LEU A 326 -2.90 -11.40 19.22
C LEU A 326 -1.42 -11.71 19.43
N GLY A 327 -1.05 -12.93 19.08
CA GLY A 327 0.31 -13.41 19.01
C GLY A 327 0.46 -14.43 17.89
N PHE A 328 1.65 -14.97 17.74
CA PHE A 328 1.97 -15.95 16.71
C PHE A 328 2.53 -17.22 17.35
N VAL A 329 2.16 -18.35 16.77
CA VAL A 329 2.72 -19.66 17.11
C VAL A 329 3.54 -20.16 15.92
N GLN A 330 4.77 -20.61 16.20
CA GLN A 330 5.65 -21.28 15.27
C GLN A 330 6.13 -22.60 15.86
N LYS A 331 5.98 -23.72 15.14
CA LYS A 331 6.29 -25.09 15.63
C LYS A 331 5.70 -25.41 17.01
N GLY A 332 4.44 -25.02 17.23
CA GLY A 332 3.72 -25.27 18.48
C GLY A 332 4.07 -24.37 19.65
N GLN A 333 5.01 -23.43 19.49
CA GLN A 333 5.45 -22.50 20.55
C GLN A 333 4.95 -21.09 20.27
N LEU A 334 4.39 -20.42 21.29
CA LEU A 334 4.06 -19.00 21.26
C LEU A 334 5.34 -18.18 21.12
N LEU A 335 5.40 -17.30 20.13
CA LEU A 335 6.55 -16.43 19.92
C LEU A 335 6.58 -15.30 20.95
N THR A 336 7.79 -14.92 21.33
CA THR A 336 8.02 -13.90 22.36
C THR A 336 7.62 -12.50 21.83
N TYR A 337 6.83 -11.79 22.62
CA TYR A 337 6.52 -10.38 22.40
C TYR A 337 7.60 -9.50 23.03
N ASN A 338 8.17 -8.57 22.26
CA ASN A 338 9.16 -7.60 22.73
C ASN A 338 8.60 -6.18 22.64
N PRO A 339 8.12 -5.58 23.73
CA PRO A 339 7.52 -4.24 23.71
C PRO A 339 8.49 -3.12 23.29
N LYS A 340 9.80 -3.36 23.36
CA LYS A 340 10.84 -2.40 22.99
C LYS A 340 11.18 -2.43 21.49
N SER A 341 10.80 -3.48 20.78
CA SER A 341 11.03 -3.60 19.35
C SER A 341 10.00 -2.79 18.56
N HIS A 342 10.40 -2.27 17.40
CA HIS A 342 9.49 -1.56 16.51
C HIS A 342 8.42 -2.53 15.97
N VAL A 343 8.83 -3.68 15.43
CA VAL A 343 7.95 -4.83 15.19
C VAL A 343 8.04 -5.74 16.41
N LYS A 344 6.93 -5.93 17.12
CA LYS A 344 6.92 -6.51 18.46
C LYS A 344 7.19 -8.02 18.50
N VAL A 345 6.93 -8.74 17.43
CA VAL A 345 7.12 -10.19 17.34
C VAL A 345 8.09 -10.51 16.20
N ALA A 346 9.09 -11.35 16.50
CA ALA A 346 10.04 -11.84 15.51
C ALA A 346 9.90 -13.36 15.35
N ALA A 347 9.85 -13.83 14.10
CA ALA A 347 9.91 -15.25 13.77
C ALA A 347 11.30 -15.64 13.25
N ARG A 348 11.47 -16.93 12.98
CA ARG A 348 12.60 -17.46 12.21
C ARG A 348 12.11 -18.00 10.88
N PHE A 349 12.91 -17.86 9.83
CA PHE A 349 12.65 -18.57 8.59
C PHE A 349 12.97 -20.05 8.77
N LEU A 350 11.97 -20.87 8.83
CA LEU A 350 12.06 -22.33 9.03
C LEU A 350 11.32 -23.00 7.86
N PRO A 351 11.95 -23.07 6.66
CA PRO A 351 11.30 -23.61 5.50
C PRO A 351 11.16 -25.14 5.56
N GLU A 352 10.23 -25.67 4.79
CA GLU A 352 10.13 -27.07 4.46
C GLU A 352 11.23 -27.53 3.48
N LYS A 353 11.15 -28.76 3.02
CA LYS A 353 12.14 -29.36 2.10
C LYS A 353 12.25 -28.66 0.75
N ASP A 354 11.25 -27.87 0.35
CA ASP A 354 11.27 -27.06 -0.87
C ASP A 354 12.09 -25.76 -0.72
N GLY A 355 12.54 -25.44 0.47
CA GLY A 355 13.30 -24.23 0.78
C GLY A 355 12.48 -22.94 0.79
N LEU A 356 11.17 -23.00 0.55
CA LEU A 356 10.29 -21.84 0.33
C LEU A 356 9.07 -21.82 1.24
N THR A 357 8.45 -22.98 1.49
CA THR A 357 7.21 -23.08 2.28
C THR A 357 7.50 -23.05 3.77
N PHE A 358 6.75 -22.25 4.53
CA PHE A 358 6.87 -22.16 5.99
C PHE A 358 5.50 -21.98 6.66
N HIS A 359 5.45 -22.19 7.98
CA HIS A 359 4.20 -22.20 8.75
C HIS A 359 4.22 -21.24 9.92
N LEU A 360 3.13 -20.50 10.06
CA LEU A 360 2.82 -19.62 11.19
C LEU A 360 1.32 -19.69 11.48
N LYS A 361 0.93 -19.57 12.76
CA LYS A 361 -0.48 -19.52 13.15
C LYS A 361 -0.71 -18.30 14.03
N ALA A 362 -1.73 -17.49 13.73
CA ALA A 362 -2.21 -16.45 14.62
C ALA A 362 -3.06 -17.06 15.76
N VAL A 363 -2.89 -16.55 16.96
CA VAL A 363 -3.65 -16.96 18.16
C VAL A 363 -4.01 -15.74 19.00
N TYR A 364 -5.06 -15.88 19.81
CA TYR A 364 -5.33 -14.88 20.85
C TYR A 364 -4.43 -15.08 22.06
N THR A 365 -4.03 -13.98 22.69
CA THR A 365 -3.17 -13.98 23.86
C THR A 365 -3.76 -13.16 25.01
N ASP A 366 -3.18 -13.30 26.18
CA ASP A 366 -3.40 -12.38 27.29
C ASP A 366 -2.82 -10.97 26.98
N SER A 367 -3.11 -10.00 27.83
CA SER A 367 -2.64 -8.62 27.68
C SER A 367 -1.12 -8.44 27.79
N LEU A 368 -0.43 -9.44 28.30
CA LEU A 368 1.03 -9.46 28.43
C LEU A 368 1.69 -10.23 27.27
N HIS A 369 0.90 -10.83 26.39
CA HIS A 369 1.36 -11.69 25.30
C HIS A 369 2.21 -12.89 25.74
N THR A 370 1.94 -13.42 26.95
CA THR A 370 2.72 -14.51 27.56
C THR A 370 2.01 -15.86 27.47
N ALA A 371 0.70 -15.87 27.31
CA ALA A 371 -0.11 -17.09 27.24
C ALA A 371 -1.25 -16.96 26.24
N ILE A 372 -1.69 -18.09 25.68
CA ILE A 372 -2.89 -18.17 24.85
C ILE A 372 -4.12 -17.89 25.73
N SER A 373 -5.05 -17.08 25.23
CA SER A 373 -6.25 -16.64 25.93
C SER A 373 -7.52 -17.18 25.26
N ASP A 374 -8.54 -17.47 26.08
CA ASP A 374 -9.91 -17.79 25.68
C ASP A 374 -10.85 -16.57 25.72
N LYS A 375 -10.35 -15.41 26.17
CA LYS A 375 -11.11 -14.15 26.30
C LYS A 375 -10.97 -13.30 25.04
N HIS A 376 -11.75 -13.63 24.01
CA HIS A 376 -11.64 -13.00 22.71
C HIS A 376 -12.97 -13.08 21.92
N SER A 377 -13.03 -12.46 20.75
CA SER A 377 -14.12 -12.59 19.79
C SER A 377 -14.29 -14.03 19.28
N LEU A 378 -15.47 -14.34 18.76
CA LEU A 378 -15.81 -15.71 18.32
C LEU A 378 -15.07 -16.14 17.05
N THR A 379 -14.61 -15.20 16.23
CA THR A 379 -13.93 -15.48 14.97
C THR A 379 -12.44 -15.72 15.18
N SER A 380 -11.86 -16.64 14.42
CA SER A 380 -10.41 -16.87 14.44
C SER A 380 -9.65 -15.72 13.78
N PRO A 381 -8.43 -15.37 14.27
CA PRO A 381 -7.59 -14.38 13.61
C PRO A 381 -6.99 -14.95 12.32
N GLY A 382 -6.86 -14.09 11.31
CA GLY A 382 -6.15 -14.37 10.07
C GLY A 382 -4.75 -13.78 10.05
N ILE A 383 -3.91 -14.22 9.11
CA ILE A 383 -2.62 -13.60 8.83
C ILE A 383 -2.64 -13.06 7.40
N THR A 384 -2.19 -11.83 7.22
CA THR A 384 -2.03 -11.15 5.93
C THR A 384 -0.60 -10.66 5.76
N ARG A 385 -0.23 -10.33 4.52
CA ARG A 385 1.07 -9.73 4.19
C ARG A 385 1.04 -8.23 4.49
N ILE A 386 2.09 -7.73 5.14
CA ILE A 386 2.41 -6.29 5.17
C ILE A 386 3.34 -5.97 4.00
N CYS A 387 4.50 -6.63 3.93
CA CYS A 387 5.46 -6.46 2.85
C CYS A 387 6.40 -7.67 2.74
N GLY A 388 7.22 -7.69 1.69
CA GLY A 388 8.23 -8.71 1.47
C GLY A 388 7.78 -9.82 0.52
N PRO A 389 8.72 -10.70 0.12
CA PRO A 389 8.50 -11.73 -0.90
C PRO A 389 7.77 -12.95 -0.31
N VAL A 390 6.51 -12.79 0.02
CA VAL A 390 5.70 -13.85 0.64
C VAL A 390 4.30 -13.89 0.06
N GLN A 391 3.79 -15.09 -0.15
CA GLN A 391 2.41 -15.38 -0.55
C GLN A 391 1.75 -16.27 0.49
N LYS A 392 0.52 -15.93 0.88
CA LYS A 392 -0.34 -16.78 1.70
C LYS A 392 -0.90 -17.92 0.84
N VAL A 393 -0.72 -19.15 1.30
CA VAL A 393 -1.31 -20.35 0.68
C VAL A 393 -2.62 -20.72 1.37
N ASN A 394 -2.62 -20.66 2.71
CA ASN A 394 -3.80 -20.80 3.56
C ASN A 394 -3.56 -20.09 4.89
N ASP A 395 -4.45 -20.26 5.88
CA ASP A 395 -4.39 -19.51 7.14
C ASP A 395 -3.14 -19.77 8.00
N THR A 396 -2.40 -20.84 7.72
CA THR A 396 -1.20 -21.20 8.47
C THR A 396 0.01 -21.50 7.61
N THR A 397 -0.14 -21.51 6.28
CA THR A 397 0.91 -21.88 5.33
C THR A 397 1.23 -20.71 4.42
N PHE A 398 2.50 -20.41 4.28
CA PHE A 398 3.04 -19.32 3.47
C PHE A 398 4.18 -19.85 2.60
N ILE A 399 4.40 -19.20 1.47
CA ILE A 399 5.51 -19.54 0.57
C ILE A 399 6.27 -18.26 0.16
N VAL A 400 7.58 -18.36 0.09
CA VAL A 400 8.40 -17.27 -0.47
C VAL A 400 8.06 -17.10 -1.95
N ARG A 401 7.75 -15.87 -2.35
CA ARG A 401 7.46 -15.47 -3.74
C ARG A 401 8.11 -14.14 -4.04
N PHE A 402 9.15 -14.16 -4.88
CA PHE A 402 9.75 -12.92 -5.35
C PHE A 402 8.83 -12.22 -6.36
N TYR A 403 8.97 -10.92 -6.47
CA TYR A 403 8.13 -10.04 -7.28
C TYR A 403 8.96 -8.88 -7.84
N ARG A 404 8.38 -7.86 -8.46
CA ARG A 404 9.07 -6.78 -9.21
C ARG A 404 10.24 -6.10 -8.48
N MET A 405 10.25 -6.09 -7.17
CA MET A 405 11.40 -5.61 -6.39
C MET A 405 12.66 -6.48 -6.62
N GLY A 406 12.49 -7.72 -7.08
CA GLY A 406 13.55 -8.64 -7.43
C GLY A 406 14.30 -9.21 -6.24
N MET A 407 15.43 -9.85 -6.54
CA MET A 407 16.31 -10.52 -5.58
C MET A 407 17.57 -9.69 -5.23
N TYR A 408 17.70 -8.48 -5.77
CA TYR A 408 18.96 -7.73 -5.70
C TYR A 408 18.98 -6.58 -4.69
N ASN A 409 17.83 -6.20 -4.12
CA ASN A 409 17.81 -5.22 -3.07
C ASN A 409 18.24 -5.85 -1.73
N LYS A 410 19.54 -5.71 -1.40
CA LYS A 410 20.15 -6.33 -0.21
C LYS A 410 19.50 -5.93 1.11
N ARG A 411 18.85 -4.76 1.17
CA ARG A 411 18.18 -4.29 2.39
C ARG A 411 16.75 -4.81 2.52
N ARG A 412 16.03 -4.98 1.40
CA ARG A 412 14.58 -5.23 1.41
C ARG A 412 14.17 -6.62 0.95
N THR A 413 14.89 -7.22 0.00
CA THR A 413 14.50 -8.50 -0.62
C THR A 413 14.27 -9.64 0.38
N GLY A 414 15.03 -9.65 1.48
CA GLY A 414 14.91 -10.69 2.50
C GLY A 414 13.89 -10.38 3.60
N ASP A 415 13.36 -9.16 3.70
CA ASP A 415 12.48 -8.77 4.80
C ASP A 415 11.04 -9.22 4.51
N ILE A 416 10.47 -10.02 5.40
CA ILE A 416 9.08 -10.44 5.38
C ILE A 416 8.40 -9.90 6.62
N CYS A 417 7.31 -9.13 6.41
CA CYS A 417 6.46 -8.65 7.48
C CYS A 417 5.03 -9.14 7.26
N LEU A 418 4.45 -9.70 8.32
CA LEU A 418 3.10 -10.25 8.35
C LEU A 418 2.28 -9.60 9.46
N LEU A 419 0.97 -9.56 9.28
CA LEU A 419 0.01 -9.02 10.22
C LEU A 419 -0.99 -10.10 10.61
N ALA A 420 -1.04 -10.48 11.88
CA ALA A 420 -2.20 -11.15 12.43
C ALA A 420 -3.29 -10.12 12.67
N GLY A 421 -4.52 -10.39 12.28
CA GLY A 421 -5.63 -9.46 12.42
C GLY A 421 -6.95 -10.14 12.72
N ASN A 422 -7.81 -9.42 13.45
CA ASN A 422 -9.20 -9.79 13.67
C ASN A 422 -10.05 -8.52 13.81
N ASP A 423 -11.21 -8.47 13.15
CA ASP A 423 -12.06 -7.27 13.14
C ASP A 423 -12.90 -7.10 14.41
N GLY A 424 -12.76 -8.04 15.37
CA GLY A 424 -13.55 -8.03 16.59
C GLY A 424 -15.01 -8.45 16.36
N ASP A 425 -15.83 -8.18 17.37
CA ASP A 425 -17.27 -8.43 17.32
C ASP A 425 -18.05 -7.36 18.12
N LYS A 426 -19.26 -7.64 18.54
CA LYS A 426 -20.05 -6.71 19.37
C LYS A 426 -19.47 -6.49 20.77
N HIS A 427 -18.56 -7.33 21.26
CA HIS A 427 -18.00 -7.27 22.61
C HIS A 427 -16.52 -6.91 22.64
N TYR A 428 -15.76 -7.32 21.62
CA TYR A 428 -14.34 -7.13 21.52
C TYR A 428 -13.97 -6.20 20.38
N LYS A 429 -12.98 -5.34 20.62
CA LYS A 429 -12.40 -4.45 19.60
C LYS A 429 -11.73 -5.23 18.49
N SER A 430 -11.64 -4.63 17.33
CA SER A 430 -10.65 -4.99 16.32
C SER A 430 -9.24 -5.01 16.92
N THR A 431 -8.39 -5.92 16.47
CA THR A 431 -7.02 -6.05 16.96
C THR A 431 -6.09 -6.57 15.88
N VAL A 432 -4.83 -6.14 15.95
CA VAL A 432 -3.77 -6.60 15.07
C VAL A 432 -2.48 -6.82 15.86
N GLN A 433 -1.60 -7.66 15.31
CA GLN A 433 -0.23 -7.87 15.78
C GLN A 433 0.67 -8.09 14.58
N GLU A 434 1.70 -7.29 14.46
CA GLU A 434 2.73 -7.43 13.45
C GLU A 434 3.79 -8.46 13.85
N LEU A 435 4.39 -9.08 12.83
CA LEU A 435 5.51 -10.00 12.94
C LEU A 435 6.50 -9.74 11.81
N SER A 436 7.79 -9.81 12.08
CA SER A 436 8.81 -9.74 11.05
C SER A 436 9.86 -10.84 11.20
N PHE A 437 10.46 -11.20 10.07
CA PHE A 437 11.68 -12.01 10.01
C PHE A 437 12.40 -11.76 8.69
N ARG A 438 13.62 -12.24 8.60
CA ARG A 438 14.42 -12.13 7.39
C ARG A 438 14.77 -13.51 6.86
N ILE A 439 14.58 -13.70 5.55
CA ILE A 439 15.14 -14.84 4.84
C ILE A 439 16.58 -14.53 4.42
N PRO A 440 17.46 -15.53 4.24
CA PRO A 440 18.77 -15.30 3.65
C PRO A 440 18.66 -14.60 2.30
N TYR A 441 19.52 -13.63 2.05
CA TYR A 441 19.54 -12.91 0.78
C TYR A 441 19.75 -13.87 -0.40
N ARG A 442 20.66 -14.85 -0.21
CA ARG A 442 20.99 -15.93 -1.14
C ARG A 442 21.41 -17.18 -0.38
N ASN A 443 21.16 -18.33 -0.93
CA ASN A 443 21.86 -19.57 -0.60
C ASN A 443 23.18 -19.60 -1.36
N THR A 444 24.30 -19.61 -0.67
CA THR A 444 25.64 -19.53 -1.27
C THR A 444 26.44 -20.84 -1.18
N GLU A 445 25.90 -21.83 -0.47
CA GLU A 445 26.51 -23.14 -0.25
C GLU A 445 25.88 -24.20 -1.15
N GLY A 446 26.61 -25.28 -1.40
CA GLY A 446 26.15 -26.39 -2.22
C GLY A 446 26.43 -26.22 -3.72
N LYS A 447 25.70 -26.99 -4.54
CA LYS A 447 25.85 -27.02 -5.98
C LYS A 447 25.38 -25.71 -6.60
N ARG A 448 26.18 -25.13 -7.50
CA ARG A 448 25.77 -24.02 -8.35
C ARG A 448 24.66 -24.45 -9.30
N GLN A 449 23.74 -23.55 -9.60
CA GLN A 449 22.69 -23.77 -10.59
C GLN A 449 22.53 -22.58 -11.53
N HIS A 450 22.04 -22.87 -12.73
CA HIS A 450 21.72 -21.88 -13.75
C HIS A 450 20.30 -22.11 -14.25
N ILE A 451 19.64 -21.00 -14.60
CA ILE A 451 18.33 -21.03 -15.22
C ILE A 451 18.49 -20.87 -16.73
N LEU A 452 17.95 -21.82 -17.48
CA LEU A 452 17.71 -21.68 -18.90
C LEU A 452 16.27 -21.18 -19.10
N PHE A 453 16.12 -19.93 -19.54
CA PHE A 453 14.84 -19.35 -19.89
C PHE A 453 14.89 -18.90 -21.36
N PRO A 454 14.19 -19.59 -22.28
CA PRO A 454 14.17 -19.24 -23.71
C PRO A 454 13.62 -17.82 -23.92
N GLY A 455 13.94 -17.23 -25.07
CA GLY A 455 13.33 -15.99 -25.52
C GLY A 455 11.80 -16.13 -25.61
N LEU A 456 11.10 -15.03 -25.43
CA LEU A 456 9.65 -14.94 -25.61
C LEU A 456 9.39 -14.14 -26.89
N ASP A 457 8.51 -14.66 -27.74
CA ASP A 457 8.12 -13.98 -28.98
C ASP A 457 7.18 -12.82 -28.70
N ASP A 458 7.26 -11.79 -29.54
CA ASP A 458 6.30 -10.69 -29.56
C ASP A 458 4.89 -11.19 -29.90
N VAL A 459 3.88 -10.55 -29.35
CA VAL A 459 2.49 -10.95 -29.51
C VAL A 459 1.61 -9.80 -30.00
N LYS A 460 0.42 -10.15 -30.47
CA LYS A 460 -0.61 -9.18 -30.81
C LYS A 460 -1.55 -8.95 -29.64
N LYS A 461 -2.13 -7.75 -29.58
CA LYS A 461 -3.23 -7.44 -28.69
C LYS A 461 -4.38 -8.44 -28.88
N GLY A 462 -4.87 -8.98 -27.78
CA GLY A 462 -5.90 -10.03 -27.80
C GLY A 462 -5.33 -11.44 -27.58
N THR A 463 -4.00 -11.61 -27.54
CA THR A 463 -3.40 -12.84 -27.00
C THR A 463 -3.79 -12.97 -25.53
N GLU A 464 -4.32 -14.11 -25.13
CA GLU A 464 -4.78 -14.33 -23.75
C GLU A 464 -3.67 -14.84 -22.84
N THR A 465 -2.85 -15.78 -23.33
CA THR A 465 -1.84 -16.44 -22.50
C THR A 465 -0.59 -16.83 -23.30
N ILE A 466 0.55 -16.94 -22.59
CA ILE A 466 1.80 -17.54 -23.08
C ILE A 466 2.25 -18.58 -22.04
N SER A 467 2.67 -19.77 -22.51
CA SER A 467 3.33 -20.75 -21.65
C SER A 467 4.81 -20.42 -21.44
N LEU A 468 5.25 -20.46 -20.19
CA LEU A 468 6.63 -20.17 -19.80
C LEU A 468 7.40 -21.50 -19.57
N HIS A 469 8.56 -21.62 -20.18
CA HIS A 469 9.37 -22.85 -20.17
C HIS A 469 10.81 -22.59 -19.73
N ALA A 470 10.98 -22.18 -18.46
CA ALA A 470 12.32 -22.12 -17.88
C ALA A 470 12.64 -23.40 -17.10
N THR A 471 13.89 -23.79 -17.12
CA THR A 471 14.42 -24.96 -16.40
C THR A 471 15.66 -24.60 -15.61
N SER A 472 15.89 -25.30 -14.50
CA SER A 472 17.14 -25.27 -13.74
C SER A 472 17.98 -26.52 -14.10
N ASP A 473 19.27 -26.36 -14.28
CA ASP A 473 20.20 -27.47 -14.49
C ASP A 473 20.38 -28.38 -13.26
N CYS A 474 19.85 -27.98 -12.11
CA CYS A 474 19.73 -28.81 -10.92
C CYS A 474 18.37 -29.53 -10.80
N GLY A 475 17.44 -29.35 -11.75
CA GLY A 475 16.11 -29.97 -11.75
C GLY A 475 15.14 -29.38 -10.75
N LEU A 476 15.46 -28.26 -10.09
CA LEU A 476 14.55 -27.56 -9.19
C LEU A 476 13.48 -26.78 -9.97
N PRO A 477 12.25 -26.64 -9.43
CA PRO A 477 11.17 -25.88 -10.05
C PRO A 477 11.56 -24.41 -10.23
N VAL A 478 11.39 -23.86 -11.44
CA VAL A 478 11.59 -22.44 -11.71
C VAL A 478 10.28 -21.69 -11.54
N TYR A 479 10.35 -20.55 -10.88
CA TYR A 479 9.22 -19.66 -10.64
C TYR A 479 9.36 -18.37 -11.43
N TYR A 480 8.25 -17.62 -11.57
CA TYR A 480 8.21 -16.42 -12.39
C TYR A 480 7.53 -15.27 -11.64
N TYR A 481 7.88 -14.05 -12.04
CA TYR A 481 7.08 -12.86 -11.77
C TYR A 481 7.12 -11.91 -12.99
N VAL A 482 6.08 -11.08 -13.11
CA VAL A 482 6.06 -9.99 -14.08
C VAL A 482 6.68 -8.76 -13.43
N LYS A 483 7.77 -8.25 -14.00
CA LYS A 483 8.43 -7.02 -13.56
C LYS A 483 7.66 -5.79 -14.02
N GLU A 484 7.23 -5.79 -15.29
CA GLU A 484 6.41 -4.75 -15.91
C GLU A 484 5.59 -5.33 -17.04
N GLY A 485 4.48 -4.68 -17.36
CA GLY A 485 3.58 -5.05 -18.44
C GLY A 485 2.18 -5.45 -17.95
N PRO A 486 1.16 -5.39 -18.84
CA PRO A 486 -0.21 -5.76 -18.53
C PRO A 486 -0.39 -7.28 -18.51
N ALA A 487 0.23 -7.94 -17.55
CA ALA A 487 0.20 -9.40 -17.41
C ALA A 487 0.43 -9.85 -15.97
N GLU A 488 0.00 -11.06 -15.65
CA GLU A 488 0.16 -11.74 -14.37
C GLU A 488 0.65 -13.18 -14.57
N ILE A 489 1.15 -13.82 -13.49
CA ILE A 489 1.61 -15.21 -13.51
C ILE A 489 0.60 -16.13 -12.82
N GLU A 490 0.20 -17.19 -13.52
CA GLU A 490 -0.53 -18.32 -12.94
C GLU A 490 0.25 -19.62 -13.23
N GLY A 491 0.93 -20.15 -12.21
CA GLY A 491 1.82 -21.29 -12.38
C GLY A 491 2.96 -21.03 -13.35
N ASN A 492 2.95 -21.71 -14.50
CA ASN A 492 3.87 -21.51 -15.60
C ASN A 492 3.24 -20.79 -16.81
N LYS A 493 2.13 -20.10 -16.60
CA LYS A 493 1.46 -19.31 -17.63
C LYS A 493 1.58 -17.83 -17.32
N LEU A 494 1.84 -17.04 -18.34
CA LEU A 494 1.68 -15.60 -18.37
C LEU A 494 0.28 -15.31 -18.91
N ILE A 495 -0.54 -14.63 -18.12
CA ILE A 495 -1.92 -14.24 -18.47
C ILE A 495 -1.95 -12.74 -18.71
N PHE A 496 -2.41 -12.31 -19.88
CA PHE A 496 -2.52 -10.90 -20.18
C PHE A 496 -3.75 -10.29 -19.51
N THR A 497 -3.55 -9.13 -18.90
CA THR A 497 -4.61 -8.34 -18.28
C THR A 497 -5.19 -7.33 -19.28
N ARG A 498 -6.26 -6.69 -18.89
CA ARG A 498 -6.91 -5.69 -19.75
C ARG A 498 -6.03 -4.44 -19.89
N ILE A 499 -5.74 -4.06 -21.13
CA ILE A 499 -4.90 -2.92 -21.47
C ILE A 499 -5.77 -1.64 -21.46
N PRO A 500 -5.37 -0.56 -20.77
CA PRO A 500 -6.08 0.71 -20.79
C PRO A 500 -6.25 1.27 -22.21
N PRO A 501 -7.40 1.88 -22.54
CA PRO A 501 -7.83 2.08 -23.94
C PRO A 501 -6.94 3.04 -24.76
N ARG A 502 -6.24 3.96 -24.12
CA ARG A 502 -5.37 4.94 -24.81
C ARG A 502 -3.90 4.54 -24.81
N SER A 503 -3.58 3.31 -24.35
CA SER A 503 -2.21 2.84 -24.30
C SER A 503 -1.49 2.94 -25.62
N LYS A 504 -0.26 3.47 -25.60
CA LYS A 504 0.63 3.53 -26.75
C LYS A 504 1.28 2.18 -27.00
N PHE A 505 1.19 1.69 -28.20
CA PHE A 505 1.85 0.44 -28.63
C PHE A 505 3.19 0.73 -29.33
N PRO A 506 4.14 -0.23 -29.33
CA PRO A 506 4.06 -1.51 -28.62
C PRO A 506 4.21 -1.38 -27.11
N LEU A 507 3.58 -2.29 -26.37
CA LEU A 507 3.71 -2.38 -24.91
C LEU A 507 4.78 -3.40 -24.54
N LYS A 508 5.72 -3.01 -23.70
CA LYS A 508 6.76 -3.91 -23.18
C LYS A 508 6.22 -4.78 -22.06
N VAL A 509 6.53 -6.05 -22.08
CA VAL A 509 6.33 -7.00 -20.97
C VAL A 509 7.67 -7.60 -20.60
N THR A 510 8.01 -7.57 -19.31
CA THR A 510 9.24 -8.19 -18.79
C THR A 510 8.88 -9.24 -17.75
N VAL A 511 9.30 -10.47 -18.03
CA VAL A 511 9.13 -11.63 -17.16
C VAL A 511 10.48 -12.05 -16.61
N VAL A 512 10.51 -12.34 -15.31
CA VAL A 512 11.71 -12.80 -14.60
C VAL A 512 11.50 -14.24 -14.15
N ALA A 513 12.39 -15.12 -14.55
CA ALA A 513 12.49 -16.50 -14.05
C ALA A 513 13.50 -16.55 -12.90
N TRP A 514 13.13 -17.20 -11.77
CA TRP A 514 13.95 -17.27 -10.58
C TRP A 514 13.91 -18.64 -9.89
N GLN A 515 14.99 -18.96 -9.18
CA GLN A 515 15.09 -20.16 -8.33
C GLN A 515 15.98 -19.85 -7.13
N TYR A 516 15.40 -19.98 -5.92
CA TYR A 516 16.06 -19.55 -4.68
C TYR A 516 17.13 -20.53 -4.18
N GLY A 517 17.12 -21.79 -4.66
CA GLY A 517 17.99 -22.85 -4.18
C GLY A 517 17.50 -23.52 -2.90
N LEU A 518 18.35 -24.40 -2.35
CA LEU A 518 18.12 -25.13 -1.11
C LEU A 518 19.30 -24.92 -0.17
N ALA A 519 19.05 -24.49 1.05
CA ALA A 519 20.10 -24.16 2.02
C ALA A 519 21.07 -25.33 2.24
N GLY A 520 22.36 -25.09 2.03
CA GLY A 520 23.43 -26.09 2.15
C GLY A 520 23.55 -27.09 0.98
N GLU A 521 22.56 -27.16 0.07
CA GLU A 521 22.53 -28.15 -1.01
C GLU A 521 22.68 -27.53 -2.41
N VAL A 522 21.89 -26.48 -2.69
CA VAL A 522 21.86 -25.83 -4.00
C VAL A 522 21.86 -24.31 -3.81
N GLN A 523 22.77 -23.62 -4.48
CA GLN A 523 22.88 -22.17 -4.44
C GLN A 523 21.70 -21.48 -5.13
N THR A 524 21.41 -20.24 -4.73
CA THR A 524 20.44 -19.38 -5.44
C THR A 524 20.95 -19.13 -6.88
N ALA A 525 20.10 -19.37 -7.87
CA ALA A 525 20.40 -19.03 -9.26
C ALA A 525 20.35 -17.51 -9.49
N GLU A 526 21.14 -17.02 -10.42
CA GLU A 526 20.94 -15.68 -10.98
C GLU A 526 19.60 -15.65 -11.72
N PRO A 527 18.69 -14.71 -11.42
CA PRO A 527 17.44 -14.56 -12.13
C PRO A 527 17.67 -14.23 -13.61
N VAL A 528 16.79 -14.73 -14.47
CA VAL A 528 16.89 -14.49 -15.92
C VAL A 528 15.68 -13.69 -16.38
N GLU A 529 15.92 -12.48 -16.90
CA GLU A 529 14.88 -11.62 -17.47
C GLU A 529 14.68 -11.89 -18.96
N ARG A 530 13.42 -11.87 -19.41
CA ARG A 530 13.04 -11.87 -20.82
C ARG A 530 11.99 -10.79 -21.05
N SER A 531 12.23 -9.97 -22.06
CA SER A 531 11.29 -8.95 -22.50
C SER A 531 10.81 -9.24 -23.91
N PHE A 532 9.55 -8.92 -24.16
CA PHE A 532 8.91 -8.97 -25.47
C PHE A 532 7.89 -7.84 -25.56
N PHE A 533 7.26 -7.67 -26.72
CA PHE A 533 6.32 -6.58 -26.97
C PHE A 533 4.94 -7.09 -27.37
N ILE A 534 3.92 -6.36 -26.92
CA ILE A 534 2.54 -6.50 -27.40
C ILE A 534 2.34 -5.43 -28.46
N TYR A 535 2.01 -5.85 -29.69
CA TYR A 535 1.65 -4.98 -30.80
C TYR A 535 0.14 -4.86 -30.92
N GLN A 536 -0.33 -3.76 -31.55
CA GLN A 536 -1.75 -3.49 -31.75
C GLN A 536 -2.39 -4.49 -32.73
#